data_942d8d6068161d63bca29c04240f9b84
#
_entry.id   942d8d6068161d63bca29c04240f9b84
#
_cell.length_a   1.000
_cell.length_b   1.000
_cell.length_c   1.000
_cell.angle_alpha   90.00
_cell.angle_beta   90.00
_cell.angle_gamma   90.00
#
_symmetry.space_group_name_H-M   'P 1'
#
loop_
_entity.id
_entity.type
_entity.pdbx_description
1 polymer ?
#
loop_
_entity_poly.entity_id
_entity_poly.type
_entity_poly.pdbx_seq_one_letter_code
_entity_poly.pdbx_strand_id
1 'polypeptide(L)'
;MALGRESIKTDSDGHFTTSFVLPDRLSDEPQFLRVTISENVGAPRFTQNAKDTWDKIIETVFMALLATTAGTILAFPLSFIAARNLMKSVRSPLTSVSLSVLGWPIGLGIGYFIVNQVGAFSIPLSENIFINLVSVAATPLIFWYCVRWALPQEETKIPSTLLRVSRMLVLFVAILIAFFGSLSAGHLATNISLTIEKSLGALGFLATFLFQVSDILRIITPALGALAVGGALSSFLGRIGQRTAEKKPGR
;
A
#
# COMPACT_ATOMS: atom_id res chain seq x y z
N MET A 1 -52.55 7.19 -2.32
CA MET A 1 -52.34 8.26 -1.31
C MET A 1 -52.59 7.65 0.06
N ALA A 2 -51.70 7.83 1.05
CA ALA A 2 -51.90 7.27 2.39
C ALA A 2 -52.92 8.15 3.12
N LEU A 3 -54.02 7.58 3.59
CA LEU A 3 -55.11 8.28 4.27
C LEU A 3 -54.83 8.54 5.75
N GLY A 4 -53.89 7.84 6.34
CA GLY A 4 -53.43 8.03 7.70
C GLY A 4 -52.24 7.13 7.99
N ARG A 5 -51.38 7.53 8.94
CA ARG A 5 -50.25 6.72 9.44
C ARG A 5 -50.14 6.95 10.94
N GLU A 6 -50.21 5.87 11.68
CA GLU A 6 -50.03 5.89 13.11
C GLU A 6 -48.91 4.98 13.52
N SER A 7 -48.11 5.37 14.50
CA SER A 7 -47.01 4.57 15.04
C SER A 7 -47.30 4.27 16.50
N ILE A 8 -47.42 2.99 16.82
CA ILE A 8 -47.83 2.51 18.13
C ILE A 8 -46.71 1.60 18.67
N LYS A 9 -46.47 1.66 19.96
CA LYS A 9 -45.55 0.71 20.63
C LYS A 9 -46.38 -0.46 21.17
N THR A 10 -45.88 -1.65 20.98
CA THR A 10 -46.40 -2.87 21.63
C THR A 10 -46.09 -2.84 23.13
N ASP A 11 -46.87 -3.52 23.93
CA ASP A 11 -46.61 -3.80 25.34
C ASP A 11 -45.51 -4.88 25.48
N SER A 12 -45.20 -5.26 26.75
CA SER A 12 -44.19 -6.29 27.05
C SER A 12 -44.49 -7.67 26.45
N ASP A 13 -45.78 -7.94 26.18
CA ASP A 13 -46.27 -9.22 25.66
C ASP A 13 -46.45 -9.20 24.12
N GLY A 14 -46.06 -8.09 23.48
CA GLY A 14 -46.15 -7.94 22.04
C GLY A 14 -47.53 -7.55 21.51
N HIS A 15 -48.49 -7.24 22.40
CA HIS A 15 -49.84 -6.82 22.02
C HIS A 15 -49.95 -5.30 21.85
N PHE A 16 -50.80 -4.88 20.94
CA PHE A 16 -51.19 -3.49 20.80
C PHE A 16 -52.66 -3.42 20.42
N THR A 17 -53.33 -2.37 20.87
CA THR A 17 -54.68 -2.04 20.48
C THR A 17 -54.71 -0.58 20.07
N THR A 18 -55.26 -0.30 18.93
CA THR A 18 -55.46 1.06 18.44
C THR A 18 -56.79 1.20 17.74
N SER A 19 -57.31 2.39 17.78
CA SER A 19 -58.48 2.77 17.00
C SER A 19 -58.19 4.06 16.29
N PHE A 20 -58.41 4.12 15.00
CA PHE A 20 -58.31 5.35 14.24
C PHE A 20 -59.60 5.57 13.44
N VAL A 21 -59.96 6.81 13.28
CA VAL A 21 -61.14 7.18 12.51
C VAL A 21 -60.76 7.17 11.03
N LEU A 22 -61.42 6.32 10.27
CA LEU A 22 -61.29 6.36 8.81
C LEU A 22 -61.97 7.62 8.30
N PRO A 23 -61.33 8.41 7.44
CA PRO A 23 -61.98 9.55 6.81
C PRO A 23 -63.15 9.10 5.94
N ASP A 24 -64.19 9.93 5.85
CA ASP A 24 -65.35 9.66 5.00
C ASP A 24 -64.91 9.40 3.57
N ARG A 25 -65.34 8.29 3.06
CA ARG A 25 -64.87 7.76 1.81
C ARG A 25 -65.69 8.27 0.64
N LEU A 26 -65.01 8.81 -0.34
CA LEU A 26 -65.60 9.31 -1.58
C LEU A 26 -65.55 8.34 -2.77
N SER A 27 -64.92 7.15 -2.63
CA SER A 27 -64.79 6.19 -3.72
C SER A 27 -65.12 4.76 -3.27
N ASP A 28 -65.62 3.95 -4.20
CA ASP A 28 -65.96 2.51 -3.96
C ASP A 28 -64.76 1.56 -4.12
N GLU A 29 -63.55 2.09 -4.19
CA GLU A 29 -62.35 1.28 -4.30
C GLU A 29 -61.97 0.61 -2.97
N PRO A 30 -61.44 -0.63 -2.98
CA PRO A 30 -61.05 -1.31 -1.77
C PRO A 30 -59.91 -0.57 -1.06
N GLN A 31 -60.02 -0.44 0.26
CA GLN A 31 -59.01 0.14 1.11
C GLN A 31 -58.09 -0.96 1.68
N PHE A 32 -56.79 -0.72 1.70
CA PHE A 32 -55.82 -1.64 2.22
C PHE A 32 -55.20 -1.09 3.50
N LEU A 33 -55.16 -1.91 4.54
CA LEU A 33 -54.39 -1.65 5.74
C LEU A 33 -53.02 -2.33 5.62
N ARG A 34 -51.97 -1.53 5.69
CA ARG A 34 -50.59 -2.07 5.77
C ARG A 34 -50.10 -1.96 7.20
N VAL A 35 -49.89 -3.11 7.83
CA VAL A 35 -49.26 -3.18 9.15
C VAL A 35 -47.77 -3.47 8.92
N THR A 36 -46.91 -2.61 9.49
CA THR A 36 -45.47 -2.82 9.46
C THR A 36 -44.98 -2.96 10.89
N ILE A 37 -44.41 -4.10 11.21
CA ILE A 37 -43.83 -4.38 12.53
C ILE A 37 -42.38 -4.06 12.45
N SER A 38 -41.87 -3.24 13.38
CA SER A 38 -40.45 -2.92 13.52
C SER A 38 -39.98 -3.37 14.90
N GLU A 39 -39.06 -4.30 14.93
CA GLU A 39 -38.43 -4.77 16.16
C GLU A 39 -37.01 -4.18 16.26
N ASN A 40 -36.65 -3.73 17.45
CA ASN A 40 -35.29 -3.26 17.68
C ASN A 40 -34.37 -4.45 18.01
N VAL A 41 -33.70 -4.98 17.01
CA VAL A 41 -32.81 -6.15 17.13
C VAL A 41 -31.40 -5.80 17.65
N GLY A 42 -31.22 -4.65 18.28
CA GLY A 42 -29.95 -4.22 18.88
C GLY A 42 -29.12 -3.31 17.98
N ALA A 43 -27.83 -3.26 18.22
CA ALA A 43 -26.92 -2.41 17.47
C ALA A 43 -26.89 -2.74 15.98
N PRO A 44 -26.74 -1.74 15.11
CA PRO A 44 -26.68 -1.96 13.66
C PRO A 44 -25.53 -2.93 13.32
N ARG A 45 -25.85 -3.95 12.56
CA ARG A 45 -24.88 -4.95 12.07
C ARG A 45 -24.78 -4.85 10.57
N PHE A 46 -23.55 -4.99 10.06
CA PHE A 46 -23.38 -5.12 8.60
C PHE A 46 -24.09 -6.38 8.11
N THR A 47 -24.92 -6.22 7.11
CA THR A 47 -25.58 -7.35 6.45
C THR A 47 -24.54 -8.20 5.73
N GLN A 48 -24.87 -9.48 5.49
CA GLN A 48 -23.97 -10.37 4.72
C GLN A 48 -23.67 -9.76 3.35
N ASN A 49 -24.66 -9.18 2.68
CA ASN A 49 -24.47 -8.52 1.39
C ASN A 49 -23.46 -7.36 1.46
N ALA A 50 -23.42 -6.60 2.56
CA ALA A 50 -22.44 -5.53 2.72
C ALA A 50 -21.01 -6.07 2.88
N LYS A 51 -20.85 -7.20 3.58
CA LYS A 51 -19.56 -7.89 3.68
C LYS A 51 -19.11 -8.44 2.33
N ASP A 52 -19.98 -9.14 1.63
CA ASP A 52 -19.70 -9.71 0.31
C ASP A 52 -19.35 -8.60 -0.70
N THR A 53 -20.04 -7.46 -0.63
CA THR A 53 -19.71 -6.29 -1.47
C THR A 53 -18.32 -5.75 -1.15
N TRP A 54 -17.95 -5.69 0.13
CA TRP A 54 -16.64 -5.23 0.55
C TRP A 54 -15.53 -6.17 0.06
N ASP A 55 -15.72 -7.47 0.19
CA ASP A 55 -14.78 -8.48 -0.30
C ASP A 55 -14.60 -8.38 -1.83
N LYS A 56 -15.69 -8.12 -2.55
CA LYS A 56 -15.64 -7.89 -4.00
C LYS A 56 -14.92 -6.60 -4.39
N ILE A 57 -15.04 -5.55 -3.60
CA ILE A 57 -14.26 -4.31 -3.80
C ILE A 57 -12.77 -4.60 -3.65
N ILE A 58 -12.37 -5.31 -2.58
CA ILE A 58 -10.97 -5.68 -2.35
C ILE A 58 -10.44 -6.55 -3.50
N GLU A 59 -11.19 -7.56 -3.90
CA GLU A 59 -10.84 -8.43 -5.03
C GLU A 59 -10.62 -7.61 -6.31
N THR A 60 -11.51 -6.65 -6.59
CA THR A 60 -11.42 -5.78 -7.78
C THR A 60 -10.18 -4.88 -7.73
N VAL A 61 -9.88 -4.29 -6.58
CA VAL A 61 -8.67 -3.48 -6.38
C VAL A 61 -7.41 -4.33 -6.57
N PHE A 62 -7.40 -5.54 -6.03
CA PHE A 62 -6.27 -6.46 -6.17
C PHE A 62 -6.06 -6.87 -7.62
N MET A 63 -7.13 -7.20 -8.33
CA MET A 63 -7.09 -7.51 -9.78
C MET A 63 -6.57 -6.31 -10.60
N ALA A 64 -7.01 -5.08 -10.27
CA ALA A 64 -6.53 -3.88 -10.93
C ALA A 64 -5.03 -3.64 -10.69
N LEU A 65 -4.55 -3.83 -9.46
CA LEU A 65 -3.12 -3.74 -9.14
C LEU A 65 -2.31 -4.81 -9.88
N LEU A 66 -2.80 -6.03 -9.92
CA LEU A 66 -2.15 -7.14 -10.62
C LEU A 66 -2.08 -6.88 -12.13
N ALA A 67 -3.18 -6.42 -12.73
CA ALA A 67 -3.24 -6.06 -14.15
C ALA A 67 -2.28 -4.89 -14.47
N THR A 68 -2.23 -3.85 -13.61
CA THR A 68 -1.34 -2.71 -13.79
C THR A 68 0.12 -3.13 -13.68
N THR A 69 0.45 -3.99 -12.72
CA THR A 69 1.81 -4.52 -12.54
C THR A 69 2.24 -5.36 -13.73
N ALA A 70 1.38 -6.29 -14.17
CA ALA A 70 1.63 -7.11 -15.36
C ALA A 70 1.76 -6.24 -16.63
N GLY A 71 0.88 -5.25 -16.78
CA GLY A 71 0.94 -4.28 -17.88
C GLY A 71 2.26 -3.49 -17.89
N THR A 72 2.73 -3.04 -16.72
CA THR A 72 3.99 -2.32 -16.59
C THR A 72 5.19 -3.21 -16.94
N ILE A 73 5.20 -4.46 -16.46
CA ILE A 73 6.26 -5.44 -16.78
C ILE A 73 6.33 -5.70 -18.30
N LEU A 74 5.19 -5.79 -18.96
CA LEU A 74 5.14 -5.98 -20.42
C LEU A 74 5.44 -4.70 -21.21
N ALA A 75 4.98 -3.54 -20.73
CA ALA A 75 5.20 -2.25 -21.40
C ALA A 75 6.68 -1.85 -21.37
N PHE A 76 7.40 -2.22 -20.30
CA PHE A 76 8.82 -1.87 -20.15
C PHE A 76 9.68 -2.41 -21.32
N PRO A 77 9.73 -3.72 -21.61
CA PRO A 77 10.50 -4.22 -22.76
C PRO A 77 9.96 -3.72 -24.11
N LEU A 78 8.65 -3.56 -24.24
CA LEU A 78 8.05 -3.03 -25.48
C LEU A 78 8.49 -1.58 -25.74
N SER A 79 8.61 -0.75 -24.70
CA SER A 79 9.10 0.62 -24.84
C SER A 79 10.56 0.66 -25.33
N PHE A 80 11.41 -0.29 -24.91
CA PHE A 80 12.76 -0.40 -25.43
C PHE A 80 12.80 -0.82 -26.89
N ILE A 81 11.93 -1.74 -27.30
CA ILE A 81 11.82 -2.14 -28.72
C ILE A 81 11.34 -0.96 -29.57
N ALA A 82 10.36 -0.21 -29.10
CA ALA A 82 9.86 0.98 -29.78
C ALA A 82 10.92 2.11 -29.84
N ALA A 83 11.67 2.31 -28.75
CA ALA A 83 12.74 3.30 -28.69
C ALA A 83 13.98 2.91 -29.51
N ARG A 84 14.10 1.66 -29.97
CA ARG A 84 15.24 1.17 -30.75
C ARG A 84 15.53 2.03 -31.98
N ASN A 85 14.52 2.56 -32.63
CA ASN A 85 14.69 3.44 -33.79
C ASN A 85 15.22 4.84 -33.41
N LEU A 86 14.84 5.35 -32.23
CA LEU A 86 15.35 6.63 -31.71
C LEU A 86 16.80 6.48 -31.20
N MET A 87 17.17 5.29 -30.72
CA MET A 87 18.48 5.02 -30.13
C MET A 87 19.56 4.58 -31.13
N LYS A 88 19.28 4.59 -32.43
CA LYS A 88 20.27 4.23 -33.46
C LYS A 88 21.57 5.06 -33.41
N SER A 89 21.52 6.26 -32.86
CA SER A 89 22.67 7.15 -32.68
C SER A 89 23.42 6.94 -31.36
N VAL A 90 22.83 6.23 -30.39
CA VAL A 90 23.44 5.95 -29.08
C VAL A 90 24.25 4.68 -29.19
N ARG A 91 25.53 4.83 -29.44
CA ARG A 91 26.49 3.70 -29.42
C ARG A 91 26.87 3.39 -27.96
N SER A 92 26.19 2.41 -27.36
CA SER A 92 26.59 1.87 -26.07
C SER A 92 27.50 0.67 -26.26
N PRO A 93 28.69 0.62 -25.63
CA PRO A 93 29.58 -0.52 -25.76
C PRO A 93 28.91 -1.78 -25.20
N LEU A 94 29.04 -2.90 -25.92
CA LEU A 94 28.44 -4.19 -25.54
C LEU A 94 28.77 -4.60 -24.10
N THR A 95 29.98 -4.29 -23.64
CA THR A 95 30.41 -4.52 -22.26
C THR A 95 29.58 -3.79 -21.22
N SER A 96 29.14 -2.56 -21.51
CA SER A 96 28.26 -1.79 -20.65
C SER A 96 26.90 -2.43 -20.54
N VAL A 97 26.30 -2.83 -21.66
CA VAL A 97 24.98 -3.47 -21.69
C VAL A 97 25.00 -4.81 -20.99
N SER A 98 26.02 -5.66 -21.27
CA SER A 98 26.14 -6.98 -20.65
C SER A 98 26.30 -6.88 -19.13
N LEU A 99 27.13 -5.95 -18.65
CA LEU A 99 27.33 -5.72 -17.22
C LEU A 99 26.06 -5.16 -16.55
N SER A 100 25.32 -4.28 -17.21
CA SER A 100 24.05 -3.78 -16.68
C SER A 100 23.01 -4.89 -16.55
N VAL A 101 22.88 -5.75 -17.57
CA VAL A 101 21.95 -6.89 -17.57
C VAL A 101 22.29 -7.89 -16.48
N LEU A 102 23.58 -8.20 -16.27
CA LEU A 102 24.03 -9.08 -15.19
C LEU A 102 23.84 -8.44 -13.81
N GLY A 103 24.04 -7.14 -13.71
CA GLY A 103 23.87 -6.40 -12.46
C GLY A 103 22.44 -6.42 -11.92
N TRP A 104 21.46 -6.51 -12.81
CA TRP A 104 20.05 -6.43 -12.43
C TRP A 104 19.60 -7.62 -11.56
N PRO A 105 19.73 -8.90 -11.97
CA PRO A 105 19.31 -10.03 -11.14
C PRO A 105 20.14 -10.18 -9.85
N ILE A 106 21.43 -9.87 -9.92
CA ILE A 106 22.31 -9.88 -8.73
C ILE A 106 21.84 -8.83 -7.74
N GLY A 107 21.54 -7.62 -8.22
CA GLY A 107 21.05 -6.54 -7.38
C GLY A 107 19.66 -6.81 -6.81
N LEU A 108 18.76 -7.48 -7.54
CA LEU A 108 17.48 -7.95 -7.02
C LEU A 108 17.68 -8.89 -5.82
N GLY A 109 18.55 -9.88 -5.93
CA GLY A 109 18.84 -10.82 -4.84
C GLY A 109 19.45 -10.12 -3.61
N ILE A 110 20.41 -9.22 -3.82
CA ILE A 110 21.04 -8.45 -2.75
C ILE A 110 20.01 -7.54 -2.07
N GLY A 111 19.19 -6.83 -2.84
CA GLY A 111 18.18 -5.92 -2.32
C GLY A 111 17.11 -6.65 -1.50
N TYR A 112 16.63 -7.78 -1.99
CA TYR A 112 15.72 -8.64 -1.25
C TYR A 112 16.32 -9.11 0.08
N PHE A 113 17.58 -9.57 0.04
CA PHE A 113 18.30 -10.01 1.25
C PHE A 113 18.46 -8.87 2.26
N ILE A 114 18.89 -7.68 1.81
CA ILE A 114 19.04 -6.50 2.69
C ILE A 114 17.72 -6.16 3.37
N VAL A 115 16.61 -6.07 2.63
CA VAL A 115 15.31 -5.71 3.22
C VAL A 115 14.81 -6.80 4.18
N ASN A 116 15.06 -8.07 3.89
CA ASN A 116 14.76 -9.14 4.84
C ASN A 116 15.56 -9.02 6.14
N GLN A 117 16.82 -8.63 6.09
CA GLN A 117 17.61 -8.36 7.30
C GLN A 117 17.05 -7.16 8.07
N VAL A 118 16.66 -6.08 7.37
CA VAL A 118 15.97 -4.95 8.00
C VAL A 118 14.67 -5.39 8.67
N GLY A 119 13.91 -6.30 8.03
CA GLY A 119 12.72 -6.91 8.59
C GLY A 119 13.00 -7.70 9.87
N ALA A 120 14.06 -8.48 9.89
CA ALA A 120 14.47 -9.21 11.09
C ALA A 120 14.75 -8.30 12.29
N PHE A 121 15.29 -7.09 12.05
CA PHE A 121 15.46 -6.08 13.09
C PHE A 121 14.15 -5.42 13.52
N SER A 122 13.14 -5.36 12.65
CA SER A 122 11.86 -4.74 12.99
C SER A 122 10.99 -5.63 13.89
N ILE A 123 11.16 -6.95 13.83
CA ILE A 123 10.35 -7.91 14.59
C ILE A 123 10.44 -7.68 16.12
N PRO A 124 11.61 -7.69 16.77
CA PRO A 124 11.70 -7.51 18.21
C PRO A 124 11.22 -6.13 18.69
N LEU A 125 11.35 -5.10 17.85
CA LEU A 125 10.82 -3.77 18.19
C LEU A 125 9.28 -3.71 18.05
N SER A 126 8.70 -4.57 17.24
CA SER A 126 7.24 -4.62 17.03
C SER A 126 6.48 -5.31 18.16
N GLU A 127 7.14 -6.07 19.02
CA GLU A 127 6.52 -6.73 20.19
C GLU A 127 5.95 -5.71 21.17
N ASN A 128 6.63 -4.57 21.33
CA ASN A 128 6.13 -3.47 22.15
C ASN A 128 5.41 -2.44 21.27
N ILE A 129 4.08 -2.35 21.43
CA ILE A 129 3.23 -1.47 20.60
C ILE A 129 3.65 0.01 20.70
N PHE A 130 4.13 0.45 21.86
CA PHE A 130 4.57 1.83 22.06
C PHE A 130 5.88 2.11 21.30
N ILE A 131 6.85 1.20 21.40
CA ILE A 131 8.12 1.32 20.67
C ILE A 131 7.87 1.28 19.15
N ASN A 132 6.98 0.40 18.72
CA ASN A 132 6.62 0.30 17.31
C ASN A 132 5.93 1.58 16.81
N LEU A 133 4.99 2.14 17.57
CA LEU A 133 4.34 3.42 17.24
C LEU A 133 5.35 4.56 17.11
N VAL A 134 6.28 4.67 18.05
CA VAL A 134 7.35 5.68 17.99
C VAL A 134 8.25 5.46 16.78
N SER A 135 8.60 4.21 16.47
CA SER A 135 9.42 3.87 15.30
C SER A 135 8.74 4.29 13.99
N VAL A 136 7.45 3.99 13.83
CA VAL A 136 6.67 4.39 12.64
C VAL A 136 6.56 5.90 12.52
N ALA A 137 6.33 6.62 13.63
CA ALA A 137 6.22 8.08 13.62
C ALA A 137 7.57 8.78 13.38
N ALA A 138 8.66 8.24 13.92
CA ALA A 138 10.00 8.81 13.78
C ALA A 138 10.59 8.59 12.37
N THR A 139 10.29 7.49 11.73
CA THR A 139 10.85 7.11 10.41
C THR A 139 10.70 8.19 9.35
N PRO A 140 9.51 8.76 9.06
CA PRO A 140 9.37 9.77 8.02
C PRO A 140 10.13 11.06 8.35
N LEU A 141 10.25 11.42 9.62
CA LEU A 141 11.00 12.59 10.06
C LEU A 141 12.50 12.41 9.84
N ILE A 142 13.04 11.25 10.26
CA ILE A 142 14.46 10.92 10.09
C ILE A 142 14.78 10.79 8.60
N PHE A 143 13.94 10.12 7.83
CA PHE A 143 14.09 10.00 6.38
C PHE A 143 14.13 11.38 5.70
N TRP A 144 13.18 12.25 6.01
CA TRP A 144 13.12 13.59 5.46
C TRP A 144 14.37 14.42 5.79
N TYR A 145 14.84 14.35 7.04
CA TYR A 145 16.04 15.05 7.48
C TYR A 145 17.29 14.54 6.74
N CYS A 146 17.45 13.21 6.63
CA CYS A 146 18.55 12.60 5.89
C CYS A 146 18.56 12.99 4.41
N VAL A 147 17.40 12.95 3.77
CA VAL A 147 17.26 13.32 2.35
C VAL A 147 17.57 14.82 2.15
N ARG A 148 17.03 15.68 3.01
CA ARG A 148 17.28 17.13 2.94
C ARG A 148 18.75 17.48 3.13
N TRP A 149 19.43 16.78 4.04
CA TRP A 149 20.86 16.98 4.26
C TRP A 149 21.71 16.46 3.09
N ALA A 150 21.35 15.31 2.54
CA ALA A 150 22.11 14.68 1.47
C ALA A 150 21.91 15.33 0.10
N LEU A 151 20.74 15.96 -0.14
CA LEU A 151 20.37 16.62 -1.39
C LEU A 151 20.06 18.12 -1.16
N PRO A 152 21.07 18.95 -0.84
CA PRO A 152 20.85 20.38 -0.70
C PRO A 152 20.43 20.99 -2.03
N GLN A 153 19.47 21.92 -1.99
CA GLN A 153 18.88 22.54 -3.19
C GLN A 153 19.81 23.58 -3.85
N GLU A 154 20.76 24.13 -3.09
CA GLU A 154 21.68 25.18 -3.59
C GLU A 154 23.13 24.76 -3.33
N GLU A 155 23.81 24.30 -4.37
CA GLU A 155 25.25 24.07 -4.34
C GLU A 155 25.96 25.05 -5.25
N THR A 156 26.57 26.07 -4.66
CA THR A 156 27.43 27.04 -5.36
C THR A 156 28.85 26.52 -5.56
N LYS A 157 29.28 25.47 -4.87
CA LYS A 157 30.62 24.89 -4.95
C LYS A 157 30.60 23.39 -5.18
N ILE A 158 31.53 22.90 -5.99
CA ILE A 158 31.70 21.44 -6.21
C ILE A 158 32.07 20.80 -4.88
N PRO A 159 31.26 19.84 -4.37
CA PRO A 159 31.53 19.22 -3.09
C PRO A 159 32.83 18.38 -3.12
N SER A 160 33.55 18.37 -2.01
CA SER A 160 34.72 17.52 -1.85
C SER A 160 34.35 16.04 -2.02
N THR A 161 35.29 15.20 -2.44
CA THR A 161 35.06 13.77 -2.63
C THR A 161 34.53 13.10 -1.35
N LEU A 162 35.04 13.49 -0.20
CA LEU A 162 34.61 12.99 1.11
C LEU A 162 33.14 13.36 1.39
N LEU A 163 32.75 14.59 1.13
CA LEU A 163 31.37 15.05 1.30
C LEU A 163 30.42 14.33 0.34
N ARG A 164 30.85 14.01 -0.88
CA ARG A 164 30.05 13.25 -1.84
C ARG A 164 29.81 11.82 -1.37
N VAL A 165 30.86 11.17 -0.84
CA VAL A 165 30.75 9.78 -0.30
C VAL A 165 29.85 9.78 0.94
N SER A 166 30.01 10.73 1.86
CA SER A 166 29.15 10.79 3.06
C SER A 166 27.67 11.03 2.72
N ARG A 167 27.37 11.86 1.73
CA ARG A 167 25.99 12.06 1.25
C ARG A 167 25.40 10.80 0.63
N MET A 168 26.19 10.05 -0.16
CA MET A 168 25.75 8.75 -0.69
C MET A 168 25.46 7.74 0.42
N LEU A 169 26.30 7.69 1.45
CA LEU A 169 26.07 6.82 2.61
C LEU A 169 24.79 7.21 3.37
N VAL A 170 24.59 8.50 3.60
CA VAL A 170 23.37 8.98 4.27
C VAL A 170 22.11 8.67 3.46
N LEU A 171 22.16 8.83 2.13
CA LEU A 171 21.03 8.42 1.27
C LEU A 171 20.76 6.91 1.34
N PHE A 172 21.80 6.10 1.35
CA PHE A 172 21.64 4.67 1.52
C PHE A 172 21.00 4.31 2.87
N VAL A 173 21.48 4.93 3.95
CA VAL A 173 20.87 4.76 5.29
C VAL A 173 19.43 5.25 5.31
N ALA A 174 19.12 6.38 4.66
CA ALA A 174 17.75 6.88 4.55
C ALA A 174 16.81 5.87 3.87
N ILE A 175 17.27 5.20 2.81
CA ILE A 175 16.49 4.15 2.14
C ILE A 175 16.25 2.97 3.09
N LEU A 176 17.26 2.53 3.84
CA LEU A 176 17.10 1.46 4.83
C LEU A 176 16.10 1.85 5.93
N ILE A 177 16.13 3.10 6.39
CA ILE A 177 15.18 3.64 7.36
C ILE A 177 13.76 3.63 6.77
N ALA A 178 13.58 4.00 5.50
CA ALA A 178 12.27 3.95 4.84
C ALA A 178 11.72 2.51 4.79
N PHE A 179 12.54 1.52 4.45
CA PHE A 179 12.14 0.11 4.48
C PHE A 179 11.82 -0.37 5.88
N PHE A 180 12.62 0.01 6.87
CA PHE A 180 12.36 -0.29 8.27
C PHE A 180 11.00 0.28 8.72
N GLY A 181 10.72 1.55 8.41
CA GLY A 181 9.46 2.19 8.74
C GLY A 181 8.26 1.54 8.06
N SER A 182 8.39 1.15 6.79
CA SER A 182 7.34 0.44 6.07
C SER A 182 7.01 -0.92 6.70
N LEU A 183 8.03 -1.70 7.06
CA LEU A 183 7.87 -2.99 7.73
C LEU A 183 7.30 -2.82 9.15
N SER A 184 7.79 -1.84 9.92
CA SER A 184 7.26 -1.50 11.24
C SER A 184 5.80 -1.05 11.17
N ALA A 185 5.41 -0.29 10.15
CA ALA A 185 4.01 0.09 9.91
C ALA A 185 3.14 -1.14 9.62
N GLY A 186 3.64 -2.11 8.86
CA GLY A 186 2.99 -3.40 8.67
C GLY A 186 2.75 -4.13 9.99
N HIS A 187 3.78 -4.27 10.84
CA HIS A 187 3.63 -4.89 12.16
C HIS A 187 2.67 -4.12 13.07
N LEU A 188 2.71 -2.78 13.04
CA LEU A 188 1.79 -1.94 13.81
C LEU A 188 0.35 -2.16 13.36
N ALA A 189 0.08 -2.20 12.06
CA ALA A 189 -1.24 -2.48 11.50
C ALA A 189 -1.76 -3.86 11.94
N THR A 190 -0.91 -4.90 11.95
CA THR A 190 -1.26 -6.23 12.48
C THR A 190 -1.63 -6.16 13.96
N ASN A 191 -0.78 -5.54 14.80
CA ASN A 191 -1.01 -5.47 16.24
C ASN A 191 -2.28 -4.69 16.58
N ILE A 192 -2.53 -3.58 15.89
CA ILE A 192 -3.77 -2.80 16.04
C ILE A 192 -4.96 -3.65 15.60
N SER A 193 -4.89 -4.31 14.44
CA SER A 193 -5.95 -5.17 13.93
C SER A 193 -6.37 -6.23 14.96
N LEU A 194 -5.42 -6.98 15.49
CA LEU A 194 -5.68 -8.03 16.50
C LEU A 194 -6.27 -7.47 17.82
N THR A 195 -5.88 -6.25 18.19
CA THR A 195 -6.34 -5.61 19.42
C THR A 195 -7.78 -5.12 19.29
N ILE A 196 -8.12 -4.50 18.17
CA ILE A 196 -9.42 -3.86 17.96
C ILE A 196 -10.48 -4.79 17.39
N GLU A 197 -10.10 -5.92 16.79
CA GLU A 197 -11.03 -6.89 16.19
C GLU A 197 -12.15 -7.29 17.17
N LYS A 198 -11.76 -7.59 18.42
CA LYS A 198 -12.71 -7.99 19.48
C LYS A 198 -13.60 -6.84 19.95
N SER A 199 -13.15 -5.60 19.81
CA SER A 199 -13.84 -4.42 20.37
C SER A 199 -14.78 -3.75 19.37
N LEU A 200 -14.54 -3.93 18.07
CA LEU A 200 -15.26 -3.20 17.01
C LEU A 200 -16.62 -3.79 16.64
N GLY A 201 -16.97 -5.02 17.07
CA GLY A 201 -18.27 -5.62 16.77
C GLY A 201 -18.64 -5.51 15.29
N ALA A 202 -19.60 -4.65 14.96
CA ALA A 202 -20.06 -4.42 13.58
C ALA A 202 -18.97 -3.83 12.65
N LEU A 203 -17.97 -3.15 13.19
CA LEU A 203 -16.85 -2.56 12.44
C LEU A 203 -15.63 -3.48 12.36
N GLY A 204 -15.76 -4.76 12.71
CA GLY A 204 -14.68 -5.75 12.65
C GLY A 204 -14.00 -5.87 11.28
N PHE A 205 -14.71 -5.51 10.20
CA PHE A 205 -14.14 -5.45 8.85
C PHE A 205 -12.94 -4.48 8.74
N LEU A 206 -12.90 -3.40 9.55
CA LEU A 206 -11.75 -2.49 9.57
C LEU A 206 -10.49 -3.17 10.12
N ALA A 207 -10.64 -4.07 11.09
CA ALA A 207 -9.54 -4.88 11.58
C ALA A 207 -9.01 -5.81 10.49
N THR A 208 -9.90 -6.50 9.78
CA THR A 208 -9.53 -7.35 8.64
C THR A 208 -8.83 -6.56 7.54
N PHE A 209 -9.32 -5.35 7.23
CA PHE A 209 -8.68 -4.46 6.26
C PHE A 209 -7.26 -4.06 6.67
N LEU A 210 -7.05 -3.65 7.93
CA LEU A 210 -5.73 -3.30 8.46
C LEU A 210 -4.77 -4.50 8.41
N PHE A 211 -5.27 -5.70 8.69
CA PHE A 211 -4.48 -6.92 8.58
C PHE A 211 -4.02 -7.16 7.14
N GLN A 212 -4.92 -7.03 6.16
CA GLN A 212 -4.58 -7.16 4.74
C GLN A 212 -3.58 -6.10 4.26
N VAL A 213 -3.73 -4.85 4.70
CA VAL A 213 -2.75 -3.78 4.42
C VAL A 213 -1.38 -4.15 4.97
N SER A 214 -1.32 -4.73 6.17
CA SER A 214 -0.07 -5.23 6.73
C SER A 214 0.60 -6.27 5.84
N ASP A 215 -0.13 -7.27 5.39
CA ASP A 215 0.40 -8.32 4.52
C ASP A 215 0.91 -7.77 3.19
N ILE A 216 0.19 -6.80 2.61
CA ILE A 216 0.62 -6.09 1.41
C ILE A 216 1.95 -5.38 1.64
N LEU A 217 2.10 -4.63 2.74
CA LEU A 217 3.34 -3.93 3.07
C LEU A 217 4.52 -4.90 3.26
N ARG A 218 4.29 -6.05 3.88
CA ARG A 218 5.33 -7.07 4.10
C ARG A 218 5.82 -7.71 2.82
N ILE A 219 4.98 -7.81 1.78
CA ILE A 219 5.33 -8.37 0.47
C ILE A 219 5.94 -7.29 -0.44
N ILE A 220 5.32 -6.12 -0.48
CA ILE A 220 5.74 -5.05 -1.40
C ILE A 220 7.09 -4.45 -0.98
N THR A 221 7.34 -4.28 0.33
CA THR A 221 8.58 -3.64 0.80
C THR A 221 9.85 -4.38 0.36
N PRO A 222 9.98 -5.71 0.51
CA PRO A 222 11.12 -6.45 -0.03
C PRO A 222 11.22 -6.39 -1.57
N ALA A 223 10.08 -6.40 -2.26
CA ALA A 223 10.05 -6.29 -3.73
C ALA A 223 10.57 -4.93 -4.20
N LEU A 224 10.14 -3.83 -3.57
CA LEU A 224 10.65 -2.49 -3.87
C LEU A 224 12.13 -2.35 -3.55
N GLY A 225 12.59 -2.94 -2.44
CA GLY A 225 14.01 -2.97 -2.09
C GLY A 225 14.85 -3.72 -3.11
N ALA A 226 14.36 -4.86 -3.56
CA ALA A 226 15.01 -5.63 -4.62
C ALA A 226 15.12 -4.80 -5.90
N LEU A 227 14.02 -4.17 -6.35
CA LEU A 227 14.01 -3.33 -7.56
C LEU A 227 14.94 -2.12 -7.44
N ALA A 228 14.96 -1.44 -6.29
CA ALA A 228 15.81 -0.28 -6.06
C ALA A 228 17.30 -0.64 -6.14
N VAL A 229 17.71 -1.70 -5.45
CA VAL A 229 19.11 -2.17 -5.45
C VAL A 229 19.47 -2.78 -6.82
N GLY A 230 18.55 -3.50 -7.46
CA GLY A 230 18.72 -4.04 -8.80
C GLY A 230 19.00 -2.96 -9.83
N GLY A 231 18.19 -1.90 -9.84
CA GLY A 231 18.38 -0.75 -10.71
C GLY A 231 19.69 0.02 -10.43
N ALA A 232 20.01 0.23 -9.15
CA ALA A 232 21.25 0.91 -8.74
C ALA A 232 22.49 0.12 -9.17
N LEU A 233 22.52 -1.19 -8.91
CA LEU A 233 23.66 -2.05 -9.27
C LEU A 233 23.81 -2.18 -10.79
N SER A 234 22.70 -2.35 -11.51
CA SER A 234 22.69 -2.36 -12.98
C SER A 234 23.29 -1.07 -13.55
N SER A 235 22.85 0.08 -13.05
CA SER A 235 23.35 1.39 -13.47
C SER A 235 24.85 1.56 -13.13
N PHE A 236 25.27 1.11 -11.97
CA PHE A 236 26.67 1.17 -11.53
C PHE A 236 27.58 0.32 -12.41
N LEU A 237 27.22 -0.93 -12.65
CA LEU A 237 27.97 -1.85 -13.50
C LEU A 237 28.00 -1.38 -14.96
N GLY A 238 26.91 -0.81 -15.46
CA GLY A 238 26.85 -0.19 -16.78
C GLY A 238 27.87 0.94 -16.95
N ARG A 239 28.00 1.81 -15.94
CA ARG A 239 29.01 2.90 -15.96
C ARG A 239 30.44 2.37 -15.93
N ILE A 240 30.71 1.30 -15.18
CA ILE A 240 32.02 0.64 -15.17
C ILE A 240 32.32 0.09 -16.56
N GLY A 241 31.34 -0.57 -17.19
CA GLY A 241 31.48 -1.11 -18.55
C GLY A 241 31.81 -0.03 -19.59
N GLN A 242 31.17 1.15 -19.50
CA GLN A 242 31.46 2.30 -20.37
C GLN A 242 32.90 2.77 -20.18
N ARG A 243 33.34 3.02 -18.95
CA ARG A 243 34.70 3.47 -18.64
C ARG A 243 35.79 2.47 -19.10
N THR A 244 35.49 1.18 -19.04
CA THR A 244 36.41 0.13 -19.46
C THR A 244 36.52 0.08 -20.99
N ALA A 245 35.42 0.31 -21.68
CA ALA A 245 35.39 0.38 -23.15
C ALA A 245 36.13 1.60 -23.70
N GLU A 246 35.98 2.76 -23.03
CA GLU A 246 36.67 4.02 -23.40
C GLU A 246 38.21 3.93 -23.22
N LYS A 247 38.69 3.14 -22.24
CA LYS A 247 40.13 2.96 -21.98
C LYS A 247 40.83 2.02 -22.99
N LYS A 248 40.10 1.29 -23.81
CA LYS A 248 40.63 0.44 -24.89
C LYS A 248 39.98 0.79 -26.22
N PRO A 249 40.29 1.95 -26.83
CA PRO A 249 39.88 2.23 -28.19
C PRO A 249 40.75 1.40 -29.15
N GLY A 250 40.21 0.30 -29.66
CA GLY A 250 40.85 -0.40 -30.77
C GLY A 250 41.59 -1.69 -30.39
N ARG A 251 40.86 -2.78 -30.43
CA ARG A 251 41.24 -4.07 -31.02
C ARG A 251 40.09 -4.59 -31.84
#